data_085f6058290774519495f8ad8d4b08b9
#
_entry.id   085f6058290774519495f8ad8d4b08b9
#
_cell.length_a   1.000
_cell.length_b   1.000
_cell.length_c   1.000
_cell.angle_alpha   90.00
_cell.angle_beta   90.00
_cell.angle_gamma   90.00
#
_symmetry.space_group_name_H-M   'P 1'
#
loop_
_entity.id
_entity.type
_entity.pdbx_description
1 polymer ?
#
loop_
_entity_poly.entity_id
_entity_poly.type
_entity_poly.pdbx_seq_one_letter_code
_entity_poly.pdbx_strand_id
1 'polypeptide(L)'
;MEELDNQRVLDSFFGGALNLLAEKDDLNKINVFPVADGDTGSNLASLMQAILDRVDPNTPSVNMTLNSVATASLIGARGNSGIIFAQYLNAVARKFEQGEQNALGFASSFEKAVPEAYQALLEPKEGTILTVMRVWSESLYERFLKEGTLEKALIFAEKKAYEAVKQTEFQLSVLRKNQLVDSGAKGFYRFIEGFTATYCNKEKKSVLTSRMSKPTMDFSEVEYLTEEPTHRYCSEFLLKDVQIELPFLKEHLQSQGDSLILAGNKSQLKVHIHTDRPQEVLKELETHGTITHQKVDDMLLQFSVTKQPKYKIAIITDSIADLPKEFLLEEQIHVLPMNILNESASYLDKYTIDSSIVHDKIKNNQKMSTAQPSIQSVDSLLSFLEDKYEEILVITVSSKLSGTYQLLKQRIAARSMAQDRIVVIDSKLNSVAQGLLVETAVQAIKKGDSFAQVIQTVEDTIARCFIYVAVADIAPMVQSGRIPKGLGKIAQALNLYPIVSLSPEGEGKLGGIAFSQKGTEKKILKKVNMLLKKDQIEALAITHADNAPKAQDVKKRLAITPESLTVNIVESSAAIAISAGVGSVAVAG
;
A
#
# COMPACT_ATOMS: atom_id res chain seq x y z
N MET A 1 -46.44 -9.50 -5.75
CA MET A 1 -45.02 -9.29 -6.09
C MET A 1 -44.22 -10.25 -5.27
N GLU A 2 -43.11 -10.79 -5.85
CA GLU A 2 -42.24 -11.70 -5.14
C GLU A 2 -41.60 -10.98 -3.93
N GLU A 3 -41.69 -11.58 -2.74
CA GLU A 3 -41.01 -11.09 -1.53
C GLU A 3 -39.52 -11.44 -1.60
N LEU A 4 -38.67 -10.53 -1.14
CA LEU A 4 -37.25 -10.77 -1.02
C LEU A 4 -36.92 -11.43 0.32
N ASP A 5 -36.30 -12.61 0.25
CA ASP A 5 -35.71 -13.26 1.41
C ASP A 5 -34.33 -12.66 1.71
N ASN A 6 -34.20 -11.98 2.85
CA ASN A 6 -32.96 -11.34 3.26
C ASN A 6 -31.78 -12.34 3.38
N GLN A 7 -32.02 -13.50 3.98
CA GLN A 7 -30.98 -14.50 4.15
C GLN A 7 -30.49 -15.03 2.80
N ARG A 8 -31.43 -15.25 1.88
CA ARG A 8 -31.11 -15.71 0.52
C ARG A 8 -30.28 -14.68 -0.26
N VAL A 9 -30.60 -13.39 -0.10
CA VAL A 9 -29.81 -12.30 -0.69
C VAL A 9 -28.41 -12.26 -0.09
N LEU A 10 -28.29 -12.31 1.24
CA LEU A 10 -27.01 -12.31 1.95
C LEU A 10 -26.13 -13.50 1.55
N ASP A 11 -26.69 -14.73 1.59
CA ASP A 11 -26.00 -15.94 1.20
C ASP A 11 -25.51 -15.87 -0.26
N SER A 12 -26.26 -15.20 -1.14
CA SER A 12 -25.88 -15.00 -2.54
C SER A 12 -24.69 -14.07 -2.69
N PHE A 13 -24.59 -12.98 -1.91
CA PHE A 13 -23.40 -12.15 -1.89
C PHE A 13 -22.17 -12.92 -1.42
N PHE A 14 -22.30 -13.76 -0.40
CA PHE A 14 -21.22 -14.62 0.08
C PHE A 14 -20.83 -15.68 -0.95
N GLY A 15 -21.80 -16.31 -1.62
CA GLY A 15 -21.56 -17.27 -2.70
C GLY A 15 -20.81 -16.64 -3.88
N GLY A 16 -21.22 -15.44 -4.28
CA GLY A 16 -20.51 -14.66 -5.30
C GLY A 16 -19.08 -14.33 -4.90
N ALA A 17 -18.88 -13.88 -3.65
CA ALA A 17 -17.57 -13.54 -3.12
C ALA A 17 -16.63 -14.75 -3.10
N LEU A 18 -17.08 -15.90 -2.61
CA LEU A 18 -16.30 -17.13 -2.57
C LEU A 18 -15.95 -17.65 -3.97
N ASN A 19 -16.87 -17.57 -4.92
CA ASN A 19 -16.63 -18.02 -6.30
C ASN A 19 -15.57 -17.17 -7.01
N LEU A 20 -15.59 -15.84 -6.79
CA LEU A 20 -14.56 -14.95 -7.34
C LEU A 20 -13.19 -15.20 -6.68
N LEU A 21 -13.14 -15.38 -5.36
CA LEU A 21 -11.89 -15.66 -4.62
C LEU A 21 -11.17 -16.90 -5.14
N ALA A 22 -11.92 -17.94 -5.56
CA ALA A 22 -11.35 -19.16 -6.11
C ALA A 22 -10.63 -18.95 -7.47
N GLU A 23 -10.92 -17.86 -8.18
CA GLU A 23 -10.37 -17.54 -9.50
C GLU A 23 -9.26 -16.46 -9.45
N LYS A 24 -8.86 -16.01 -8.26
CA LYS A 24 -7.92 -14.89 -8.05
C LYS A 24 -6.68 -14.98 -8.94
N ASP A 25 -5.99 -16.14 -8.91
CA ASP A 25 -4.71 -16.31 -9.61
C ASP A 25 -4.89 -16.35 -11.14
N ASP A 26 -5.99 -16.95 -11.62
CA ASP A 26 -6.30 -16.98 -13.05
C ASP A 26 -6.73 -15.59 -13.58
N LEU A 27 -7.35 -14.76 -12.74
CA LEU A 27 -7.65 -13.36 -13.07
C LEU A 27 -6.38 -12.51 -13.14
N ASN A 28 -5.42 -12.75 -12.25
CA ASN A 28 -4.13 -12.04 -12.30
C ASN A 28 -3.36 -12.34 -13.59
N LYS A 29 -3.37 -13.62 -14.05
CA LYS A 29 -2.67 -14.06 -15.26
C LYS A 29 -3.17 -13.38 -16.55
N ILE A 30 -4.46 -13.06 -16.62
CA ILE A 30 -5.07 -12.43 -17.81
C ILE A 30 -5.16 -10.90 -17.72
N ASN A 31 -4.60 -10.30 -16.69
CA ASN A 31 -4.65 -8.85 -16.48
C ASN A 31 -3.63 -8.15 -17.38
N VAL A 32 -4.09 -7.65 -18.54
CA VAL A 32 -3.27 -6.93 -19.54
C VAL A 32 -3.79 -5.51 -19.83
N PHE A 33 -4.88 -5.08 -19.17
CA PHE A 33 -5.50 -3.77 -19.39
C PHE A 33 -6.08 -3.20 -18.09
N PRO A 34 -5.98 -1.88 -17.81
CA PRO A 34 -5.24 -0.85 -18.58
C PRO A 34 -3.71 -0.96 -18.44
N VAL A 35 -3.23 -1.59 -17.37
CA VAL A 35 -1.81 -1.88 -17.09
C VAL A 35 -1.68 -3.39 -16.84
N ALA A 36 -0.65 -4.01 -17.36
CA ALA A 36 -0.40 -5.45 -17.16
C ALA A 36 0.43 -5.68 -15.88
N ASP A 37 -0.12 -5.30 -14.73
CA ASP A 37 0.52 -5.44 -13.41
C ASP A 37 0.18 -6.78 -12.72
N GLY A 38 -0.75 -7.56 -13.30
CA GLY A 38 -1.13 -8.87 -12.81
C GLY A 38 -1.84 -8.86 -11.45
N ASP A 39 -2.50 -7.76 -11.09
CA ASP A 39 -3.05 -7.56 -9.75
C ASP A 39 -4.59 -7.49 -9.67
N THR A 40 -5.30 -7.45 -10.82
CA THR A 40 -6.77 -7.32 -10.86
C THR A 40 -7.47 -8.40 -10.05
N GLY A 41 -7.03 -9.65 -10.13
CA GLY A 41 -7.57 -10.74 -9.31
C GLY A 41 -7.35 -10.51 -7.81
N SER A 42 -6.19 -10.02 -7.42
CA SER A 42 -5.85 -9.67 -6.03
C SER A 42 -6.68 -8.48 -5.52
N ASN A 43 -6.89 -7.47 -6.36
CA ASN A 43 -7.68 -6.30 -6.06
C ASN A 43 -9.17 -6.63 -5.86
N LEU A 44 -9.74 -7.44 -6.73
CA LEU A 44 -11.11 -7.96 -6.59
C LEU A 44 -11.25 -8.90 -5.39
N ALA A 45 -10.25 -9.76 -5.14
CA ALA A 45 -10.23 -10.64 -3.98
C ALA A 45 -10.21 -9.86 -2.65
N SER A 46 -9.49 -8.74 -2.58
CA SER A 46 -9.50 -7.84 -1.41
C SER A 46 -10.92 -7.31 -1.10
N LEU A 47 -11.66 -6.93 -2.14
CA LEU A 47 -13.06 -6.49 -2.00
C LEU A 47 -13.95 -7.63 -1.51
N MET A 48 -13.84 -8.83 -2.11
CA MET A 48 -14.64 -9.99 -1.73
C MET A 48 -14.35 -10.44 -0.29
N GLN A 49 -13.09 -10.46 0.09
CA GLN A 49 -12.68 -10.80 1.46
C GLN A 49 -13.26 -9.80 2.47
N ALA A 50 -13.26 -8.51 2.15
CA ALA A 50 -13.86 -7.50 3.02
C ALA A 50 -15.38 -7.70 3.18
N ILE A 51 -16.09 -8.13 2.14
CA ILE A 51 -17.51 -8.49 2.24
C ILE A 51 -17.69 -9.67 3.20
N LEU A 52 -16.89 -10.75 3.05
CA LEU A 52 -16.99 -11.94 3.92
C LEU A 52 -16.66 -11.64 5.38
N ASP A 53 -15.67 -10.78 5.64
CA ASP A 53 -15.17 -10.51 7.00
C ASP A 53 -16.00 -9.47 7.76
N ARG A 54 -16.70 -8.57 7.07
CA ARG A 54 -17.29 -7.38 7.69
C ARG A 54 -18.81 -7.30 7.62
N VAL A 55 -19.43 -8.04 6.71
CA VAL A 55 -20.90 -8.08 6.63
C VAL A 55 -21.45 -8.96 7.75
N ASP A 56 -22.29 -8.39 8.61
CA ASP A 56 -22.94 -9.15 9.68
C ASP A 56 -23.89 -10.20 9.07
N PRO A 57 -23.71 -11.49 9.34
CA PRO A 57 -24.61 -12.54 8.85
C PRO A 57 -26.03 -12.46 9.42
N ASN A 58 -26.28 -11.64 10.43
CA ASN A 58 -27.59 -11.46 11.09
C ASN A 58 -28.26 -10.13 10.73
N THR A 59 -27.96 -9.54 9.57
CA THR A 59 -28.64 -8.30 9.13
C THR A 59 -30.15 -8.53 9.06
N PRO A 60 -30.98 -7.62 9.62
CA PRO A 60 -32.42 -7.86 9.78
C PRO A 60 -33.25 -7.58 8.50
N SER A 61 -32.67 -6.94 7.48
CA SER A 61 -33.38 -6.59 6.24
C SER A 61 -32.44 -6.51 5.04
N VAL A 62 -32.99 -6.69 3.84
CA VAL A 62 -32.26 -6.55 2.58
C VAL A 62 -31.58 -5.18 2.45
N ASN A 63 -32.26 -4.13 2.90
CA ASN A 63 -31.67 -2.77 2.89
C ASN A 63 -30.40 -2.70 3.76
N MET A 64 -30.43 -3.26 4.96
CA MET A 64 -29.28 -3.30 5.84
C MET A 64 -28.17 -4.21 5.30
N THR A 65 -28.52 -5.34 4.68
CA THR A 65 -27.58 -6.21 3.99
C THR A 65 -26.85 -5.46 2.87
N LEU A 66 -27.58 -4.80 1.98
CA LEU A 66 -27.00 -4.04 0.87
C LEU A 66 -26.10 -2.88 1.36
N ASN A 67 -26.52 -2.14 2.39
CA ASN A 67 -25.70 -1.08 2.97
C ASN A 67 -24.43 -1.62 3.65
N SER A 68 -24.51 -2.77 4.30
CA SER A 68 -23.34 -3.43 4.90
C SER A 68 -22.37 -3.92 3.82
N VAL A 69 -22.88 -4.55 2.75
CA VAL A 69 -22.10 -4.97 1.58
C VAL A 69 -21.42 -3.77 0.90
N ALA A 70 -22.16 -2.68 0.68
CA ALA A 70 -21.64 -1.44 0.09
C ALA A 70 -20.49 -0.87 0.93
N THR A 71 -20.68 -0.76 2.24
CA THR A 71 -19.66 -0.26 3.18
C THR A 71 -18.41 -1.16 3.17
N ALA A 72 -18.59 -2.46 3.29
CA ALA A 72 -17.49 -3.44 3.26
C ALA A 72 -16.73 -3.39 1.94
N SER A 73 -17.44 -3.27 0.81
CA SER A 73 -16.85 -3.21 -0.52
C SER A 73 -15.95 -1.97 -0.69
N LEU A 74 -16.36 -0.79 -0.22
CA LEU A 74 -15.53 0.43 -0.28
C LEU A 74 -14.23 0.29 0.53
N ILE A 75 -14.30 -0.36 1.69
CA ILE A 75 -13.12 -0.60 2.53
C ILE A 75 -12.15 -1.57 1.84
N GLY A 76 -12.69 -2.63 1.23
CA GLY A 76 -11.90 -3.67 0.56
C GLY A 76 -11.45 -3.33 -0.86
N ALA A 77 -12.06 -2.33 -1.50
CA ALA A 77 -11.79 -1.94 -2.87
C ALA A 77 -10.31 -1.60 -3.09
N ARG A 78 -9.73 -2.15 -4.15
CA ARG A 78 -8.37 -1.90 -4.60
C ARG A 78 -8.34 -1.82 -6.12
N GLY A 79 -7.44 -1.00 -6.66
CA GLY A 79 -7.28 -0.82 -8.10
C GLY A 79 -8.56 -0.41 -8.83
N ASN A 80 -8.46 -0.17 -10.13
CA ASN A 80 -9.59 0.33 -10.92
C ASN A 80 -10.82 -0.60 -10.86
N SER A 81 -10.65 -1.90 -11.11
CA SER A 81 -11.77 -2.86 -11.16
C SER A 81 -12.46 -3.02 -9.81
N GLY A 82 -11.69 -3.06 -8.71
CA GLY A 82 -12.25 -3.17 -7.36
C GLY A 82 -13.03 -1.92 -6.96
N ILE A 83 -12.53 -0.73 -7.29
CA ILE A 83 -13.18 0.54 -6.94
C ILE A 83 -14.45 0.76 -7.77
N ILE A 84 -14.42 0.44 -9.07
CA ILE A 84 -15.62 0.47 -9.93
C ILE A 84 -16.69 -0.47 -9.37
N PHE A 85 -16.29 -1.69 -8.99
CA PHE A 85 -17.24 -2.65 -8.43
C PHE A 85 -17.82 -2.17 -7.08
N ALA A 86 -17.00 -1.61 -6.20
CA ALA A 86 -17.47 -1.03 -4.94
C ALA A 86 -18.44 0.14 -5.17
N GLN A 87 -18.16 1.01 -6.14
CA GLN A 87 -19.06 2.11 -6.51
C GLN A 87 -20.40 1.58 -7.01
N TYR A 88 -20.37 0.56 -7.86
CA TYR A 88 -21.59 -0.07 -8.33
C TYR A 88 -22.43 -0.64 -7.19
N LEU A 89 -21.83 -1.40 -6.25
CA LEU A 89 -22.54 -1.94 -5.08
C LEU A 89 -23.07 -0.83 -4.15
N ASN A 90 -22.32 0.26 -4.00
CA ASN A 90 -22.78 1.42 -3.22
C ASN A 90 -23.98 2.11 -3.88
N ALA A 91 -23.95 2.25 -5.21
CA ALA A 91 -25.08 2.78 -5.94
C ALA A 91 -26.32 1.86 -5.85
N VAL A 92 -26.14 0.53 -5.96
CA VAL A 92 -27.22 -0.46 -5.79
C VAL A 92 -27.91 -0.30 -4.43
N ALA A 93 -27.13 -0.26 -3.34
CA ALA A 93 -27.68 -0.11 -1.98
C ALA A 93 -28.53 1.17 -1.86
N ARG A 94 -28.02 2.30 -2.35
CA ARG A 94 -28.70 3.59 -2.30
C ARG A 94 -29.94 3.63 -3.19
N LYS A 95 -29.89 3.06 -4.40
CA LYS A 95 -31.07 2.99 -5.30
C LYS A 95 -32.15 2.08 -4.75
N PHE A 96 -31.77 0.98 -4.07
CA PHE A 96 -32.73 0.11 -3.39
C PHE A 96 -33.38 0.82 -2.20
N GLU A 97 -32.61 1.54 -1.38
CA GLU A 97 -33.14 2.32 -0.24
C GLU A 97 -34.13 3.38 -0.68
N GLN A 98 -33.91 4.04 -1.82
CA GLN A 98 -34.74 5.09 -2.39
C GLN A 98 -35.95 4.57 -3.19
N GLY A 99 -35.95 3.25 -3.51
CA GLY A 99 -36.95 2.60 -4.35
C GLY A 99 -37.94 1.72 -3.58
N GLU A 100 -38.58 0.82 -4.33
CA GLU A 100 -39.43 -0.23 -3.75
C GLU A 100 -38.55 -1.30 -3.11
N GLN A 101 -38.84 -1.68 -1.86
CA GLN A 101 -38.07 -2.67 -1.12
C GLN A 101 -38.63 -4.11 -1.34
N ASN A 102 -38.76 -4.49 -2.59
CA ASN A 102 -39.23 -5.82 -3.05
C ASN A 102 -38.36 -6.35 -4.20
N ALA A 103 -38.70 -7.48 -4.79
CA ALA A 103 -37.92 -8.10 -5.87
C ALA A 103 -37.81 -7.20 -7.12
N LEU A 104 -38.84 -6.43 -7.45
CA LEU A 104 -38.80 -5.46 -8.55
C LEU A 104 -37.80 -4.34 -8.26
N GLY A 105 -37.90 -3.75 -7.07
CA GLY A 105 -36.96 -2.69 -6.64
C GLY A 105 -35.53 -3.20 -6.57
N PHE A 106 -35.32 -4.47 -6.15
CA PHE A 106 -34.02 -5.10 -6.15
C PHE A 106 -33.43 -5.22 -7.58
N ALA A 107 -34.17 -5.79 -8.53
CA ALA A 107 -33.71 -5.87 -9.92
C ALA A 107 -33.48 -4.47 -10.54
N SER A 108 -34.39 -3.51 -10.30
CA SER A 108 -34.28 -2.14 -10.77
C SER A 108 -33.09 -1.38 -10.17
N SER A 109 -32.70 -1.68 -8.92
CA SER A 109 -31.59 -1.01 -8.27
C SER A 109 -30.24 -1.29 -8.98
N PHE A 110 -30.04 -2.49 -9.48
CA PHE A 110 -28.84 -2.85 -10.26
C PHE A 110 -28.79 -2.09 -11.60
N GLU A 111 -29.89 -2.02 -12.32
CA GLU A 111 -29.96 -1.28 -13.58
C GLU A 111 -29.71 0.22 -13.36
N LYS A 112 -30.36 0.83 -12.36
CA LYS A 112 -30.20 2.25 -12.03
C LYS A 112 -28.82 2.60 -11.46
N ALA A 113 -28.05 1.64 -10.99
CA ALA A 113 -26.69 1.84 -10.49
C ALA A 113 -25.65 1.96 -11.60
N VAL A 114 -25.90 1.43 -12.80
CA VAL A 114 -24.96 1.43 -13.91
C VAL A 114 -24.41 2.80 -14.27
N PRO A 115 -25.25 3.86 -14.45
CA PRO A 115 -24.72 5.19 -14.78
C PRO A 115 -23.71 5.72 -13.75
N GLU A 116 -23.88 5.39 -12.48
CA GLU A 116 -22.96 5.85 -11.42
C GLU A 116 -21.61 5.12 -11.44
N ALA A 117 -21.58 3.85 -11.84
CA ALA A 117 -20.33 3.15 -12.07
C ALA A 117 -19.52 3.78 -13.24
N TYR A 118 -20.20 4.18 -14.30
CA TYR A 118 -19.59 4.92 -15.42
C TYR A 118 -19.10 6.31 -15.00
N GLN A 119 -19.90 7.05 -14.23
CA GLN A 119 -19.56 8.42 -13.77
C GLN A 119 -18.39 8.45 -12.77
N ALA A 120 -18.09 7.33 -12.11
CA ALA A 120 -16.93 7.22 -11.22
C ALA A 120 -15.59 7.46 -11.95
N LEU A 121 -15.53 7.14 -13.24
CA LEU A 121 -14.35 7.28 -14.07
C LEU A 121 -14.31 8.62 -14.82
N LEU A 122 -13.12 9.09 -15.16
CA LEU A 122 -12.94 10.23 -16.08
C LEU A 122 -13.25 9.80 -17.51
N GLU A 123 -12.70 8.65 -17.92
CA GLU A 123 -12.86 8.09 -19.27
C GLU A 123 -13.33 6.62 -19.17
N PRO A 124 -14.66 6.39 -19.07
CA PRO A 124 -15.18 5.03 -19.05
C PRO A 124 -14.96 4.33 -20.39
N LYS A 125 -14.47 3.09 -20.37
CA LYS A 125 -14.19 2.33 -21.61
C LYS A 125 -15.06 1.08 -21.67
N GLU A 126 -15.69 0.88 -22.84
CA GLU A 126 -16.37 -0.37 -23.17
C GLU A 126 -15.36 -1.49 -23.41
N GLY A 127 -15.81 -2.73 -23.30
CA GLY A 127 -14.93 -3.91 -23.33
C GLY A 127 -14.27 -4.23 -22.00
N THR A 128 -14.79 -3.67 -20.91
CA THR A 128 -14.28 -3.83 -19.54
C THR A 128 -15.38 -4.34 -18.61
N ILE A 129 -15.08 -4.40 -17.32
CA ILE A 129 -16.04 -4.69 -16.24
C ILE A 129 -17.35 -3.88 -16.38
N LEU A 130 -17.28 -2.61 -16.84
CA LEU A 130 -18.45 -1.75 -17.03
C LEU A 130 -19.44 -2.31 -18.03
N THR A 131 -18.95 -2.85 -19.16
CA THR A 131 -19.79 -3.46 -20.19
C THR A 131 -20.57 -4.64 -19.63
N VAL A 132 -19.91 -5.51 -18.87
CA VAL A 132 -20.56 -6.72 -18.32
C VAL A 132 -21.55 -6.35 -17.21
N MET A 133 -21.22 -5.36 -16.36
CA MET A 133 -22.15 -4.79 -15.37
C MET A 133 -23.42 -4.27 -16.03
N ARG A 134 -23.29 -3.49 -17.08
CA ARG A 134 -24.42 -2.92 -17.83
C ARG A 134 -25.28 -4.03 -18.44
N VAL A 135 -24.69 -4.93 -19.22
CA VAL A 135 -25.41 -6.00 -19.91
C VAL A 135 -26.15 -6.91 -18.92
N TRP A 136 -25.51 -7.26 -17.79
CA TRP A 136 -26.13 -8.07 -16.75
C TRP A 136 -27.32 -7.35 -16.09
N SER A 137 -27.13 -6.10 -15.68
CA SER A 137 -28.13 -5.31 -14.97
C SER A 137 -29.38 -5.04 -15.81
N GLU A 138 -29.19 -4.62 -17.05
CA GLU A 138 -30.26 -4.41 -18.03
C GLU A 138 -31.03 -5.71 -18.28
N SER A 139 -30.30 -6.82 -18.52
CA SER A 139 -30.89 -8.14 -18.76
C SER A 139 -31.67 -8.68 -17.55
N LEU A 140 -31.16 -8.44 -16.32
CA LEU A 140 -31.83 -8.81 -15.07
C LEU A 140 -33.18 -8.09 -14.94
N TYR A 141 -33.16 -6.78 -15.07
CA TYR A 141 -34.36 -5.95 -14.93
C TYR A 141 -35.41 -6.24 -16.01
N GLU A 142 -35.00 -6.25 -17.29
CA GLU A 142 -35.89 -6.55 -18.40
C GLU A 142 -36.51 -7.95 -18.31
N ARG A 143 -35.71 -8.95 -17.89
CA ARG A 143 -36.20 -10.32 -17.76
C ARG A 143 -37.16 -10.46 -16.58
N PHE A 144 -36.88 -9.77 -15.46
CA PHE A 144 -37.77 -9.75 -14.31
C PHE A 144 -39.14 -9.15 -14.67
N LEU A 145 -39.19 -8.08 -15.45
CA LEU A 145 -40.44 -7.47 -15.92
C LEU A 145 -41.28 -8.45 -16.77
N LYS A 146 -40.61 -9.36 -17.50
CA LYS A 146 -41.29 -10.35 -18.36
C LYS A 146 -41.75 -11.62 -17.62
N GLU A 147 -40.93 -12.10 -16.69
CA GLU A 147 -41.13 -13.42 -16.04
C GLU A 147 -41.72 -13.31 -14.62
N GLY A 148 -41.55 -12.16 -13.96
CA GLY A 148 -42.03 -11.89 -12.61
C GLY A 148 -41.33 -12.66 -11.48
N THR A 149 -40.25 -13.39 -11.78
CA THR A 149 -39.46 -14.16 -10.81
C THR A 149 -37.98 -13.85 -10.91
N LEU A 150 -37.35 -13.62 -9.75
CA LEU A 150 -35.93 -13.21 -9.68
C LEU A 150 -35.01 -14.38 -10.09
N GLU A 151 -35.34 -15.61 -9.75
CA GLU A 151 -34.56 -16.79 -10.16
C GLU A 151 -34.38 -16.89 -11.69
N LYS A 152 -35.46 -16.78 -12.45
CA LYS A 152 -35.39 -16.86 -13.91
C LYS A 152 -34.68 -15.69 -14.52
N ALA A 153 -34.86 -14.50 -13.92
CA ALA A 153 -34.20 -13.28 -14.35
C ALA A 153 -32.68 -13.35 -14.13
N LEU A 154 -32.22 -13.84 -12.97
CA LEU A 154 -30.82 -14.05 -12.65
C LEU A 154 -30.15 -15.03 -13.60
N ILE A 155 -30.74 -16.21 -13.83
CA ILE A 155 -30.22 -17.22 -14.76
C ILE A 155 -30.07 -16.66 -16.18
N PHE A 156 -31.06 -15.89 -16.64
CA PHE A 156 -31.00 -15.28 -17.97
C PHE A 156 -29.89 -14.21 -18.05
N ALA A 157 -29.81 -13.32 -17.04
CA ALA A 157 -28.84 -12.25 -16.97
C ALA A 157 -27.40 -12.80 -16.87
N GLU A 158 -27.17 -13.85 -16.10
CA GLU A 158 -25.88 -14.55 -16.01
C GLU A 158 -25.41 -15.04 -17.40
N LYS A 159 -26.31 -15.68 -18.18
CA LYS A 159 -25.98 -16.11 -19.53
C LYS A 159 -25.58 -14.94 -20.43
N LYS A 160 -26.28 -13.80 -20.32
CA LYS A 160 -25.94 -12.57 -21.07
C LYS A 160 -24.62 -11.96 -20.64
N ALA A 161 -24.33 -11.96 -19.34
CA ALA A 161 -23.03 -11.55 -18.81
C ALA A 161 -21.89 -12.41 -19.37
N TYR A 162 -22.05 -13.74 -19.44
CA TYR A 162 -21.06 -14.64 -20.02
C TYR A 162 -20.79 -14.33 -21.50
N GLU A 163 -21.86 -14.07 -22.28
CA GLU A 163 -21.73 -13.65 -23.67
C GLU A 163 -20.96 -12.31 -23.77
N ALA A 164 -21.25 -11.35 -22.88
CA ALA A 164 -20.58 -10.06 -22.84
C ALA A 164 -19.09 -10.17 -22.49
N VAL A 165 -18.71 -11.03 -21.52
CA VAL A 165 -17.29 -11.29 -21.19
C VAL A 165 -16.52 -11.74 -22.44
N LYS A 166 -17.04 -12.68 -23.21
CA LYS A 166 -16.39 -13.14 -24.44
C LYS A 166 -16.23 -12.03 -25.49
N GLN A 167 -17.14 -11.08 -25.54
CA GLN A 167 -17.08 -9.97 -26.48
C GLN A 167 -16.01 -8.93 -26.10
N THR A 168 -15.55 -8.87 -24.85
CA THR A 168 -14.49 -7.93 -24.43
C THR A 168 -13.19 -8.15 -25.20
N GLU A 169 -12.87 -9.39 -25.58
CA GLU A 169 -11.72 -9.73 -26.43
C GLU A 169 -11.67 -8.88 -27.72
N PHE A 170 -12.84 -8.62 -28.30
CA PHE A 170 -12.92 -7.93 -29.60
C PHE A 170 -13.07 -6.41 -29.49
N GLN A 171 -13.37 -5.90 -28.30
CA GLN A 171 -13.66 -4.48 -28.07
C GLN A 171 -12.40 -3.64 -27.77
N LEU A 172 -11.38 -4.24 -27.16
CA LEU A 172 -10.11 -3.58 -26.88
C LEU A 172 -8.97 -4.20 -27.72
N SER A 173 -8.16 -3.35 -28.35
CA SER A 173 -7.08 -3.80 -29.24
C SER A 173 -6.04 -4.67 -28.54
N VAL A 174 -5.71 -4.34 -27.28
CA VAL A 174 -4.75 -5.10 -26.46
C VAL A 174 -5.30 -6.49 -26.10
N LEU A 175 -6.58 -6.61 -25.79
CA LEU A 175 -7.23 -7.90 -25.50
C LEU A 175 -7.29 -8.78 -26.75
N ARG A 176 -7.65 -8.18 -27.90
CA ARG A 176 -7.70 -8.89 -29.20
C ARG A 176 -6.33 -9.41 -29.60
N LYS A 177 -5.27 -8.61 -29.43
CA LYS A 177 -3.90 -9.00 -29.77
C LYS A 177 -3.43 -10.21 -28.95
N ASN A 178 -3.80 -10.26 -27.66
CA ASN A 178 -3.42 -11.34 -26.76
C ASN A 178 -4.43 -12.49 -26.71
N GLN A 179 -5.55 -12.42 -27.43
CA GLN A 179 -6.65 -13.40 -27.41
C GLN A 179 -7.19 -13.64 -26.00
N LEU A 180 -7.30 -12.57 -25.22
CA LEU A 180 -7.75 -12.59 -23.83
C LEU A 180 -9.05 -11.81 -23.67
N VAL A 181 -9.81 -12.18 -22.63
CA VAL A 181 -10.93 -11.38 -22.14
C VAL A 181 -10.47 -10.42 -21.06
N ASP A 182 -11.24 -9.34 -20.82
CA ASP A 182 -10.93 -8.41 -19.72
C ASP A 182 -11.00 -9.11 -18.36
N SER A 183 -9.96 -8.95 -17.55
CA SER A 183 -9.82 -9.58 -16.24
C SER A 183 -10.90 -9.11 -15.26
N GLY A 184 -11.16 -7.79 -15.22
CA GLY A 184 -12.22 -7.22 -14.38
C GLY A 184 -13.62 -7.72 -14.78
N ALA A 185 -13.90 -7.78 -16.08
CA ALA A 185 -15.15 -8.32 -16.63
C ALA A 185 -15.35 -9.80 -16.26
N LYS A 186 -14.29 -10.62 -16.40
CA LYS A 186 -14.32 -12.03 -15.99
C LYS A 186 -14.52 -12.16 -14.48
N GLY A 187 -13.85 -11.33 -13.68
CA GLY A 187 -14.01 -11.32 -12.23
C GLY A 187 -15.44 -10.98 -11.80
N PHE A 188 -16.04 -9.94 -12.37
CA PHE A 188 -17.44 -9.61 -12.12
C PHE A 188 -18.39 -10.74 -12.53
N TYR A 189 -18.15 -11.38 -13.68
CA TYR A 189 -18.93 -12.56 -14.10
C TYR A 189 -18.82 -13.70 -13.08
N ARG A 190 -17.62 -14.01 -12.56
CA ARG A 190 -17.45 -15.04 -11.54
C ARG A 190 -18.22 -14.74 -10.26
N PHE A 191 -18.27 -13.47 -9.86
CA PHE A 191 -19.14 -13.06 -8.76
C PHE A 191 -20.61 -13.34 -9.05
N ILE A 192 -21.11 -12.94 -10.23
CA ILE A 192 -22.51 -13.15 -10.62
C ILE A 192 -22.87 -14.61 -10.71
N GLU A 193 -22.00 -15.44 -11.26
CA GLU A 193 -22.17 -16.89 -11.36
C GLU A 193 -22.38 -17.51 -9.97
N GLY A 194 -21.51 -17.20 -9.01
CA GLY A 194 -21.65 -17.66 -7.62
C GLY A 194 -22.90 -17.11 -6.92
N PHE A 195 -23.21 -15.83 -7.16
CA PHE A 195 -24.42 -15.18 -6.65
C PHE A 195 -25.68 -15.87 -7.16
N THR A 196 -25.79 -16.10 -8.48
CA THR A 196 -26.95 -16.74 -9.11
C THR A 196 -27.09 -18.19 -8.66
N ALA A 197 -26.00 -18.95 -8.64
CA ALA A 197 -26.00 -20.35 -8.22
C ALA A 197 -26.51 -20.48 -6.77
N THR A 198 -26.05 -19.60 -5.86
CA THR A 198 -26.49 -19.59 -4.46
C THR A 198 -27.95 -19.16 -4.33
N TYR A 199 -28.36 -18.13 -5.06
CA TYR A 199 -29.77 -17.66 -5.04
C TYR A 199 -30.73 -18.74 -5.53
N CYS A 200 -30.39 -19.50 -6.56
CA CYS A 200 -31.26 -20.51 -7.18
C CYS A 200 -31.26 -21.86 -6.46
N ASN A 201 -30.26 -22.17 -5.62
CA ASN A 201 -30.17 -23.42 -4.87
C ASN A 201 -31.03 -23.39 -3.61
N LYS A 202 -32.16 -24.14 -3.64
CA LYS A 202 -33.06 -24.34 -2.50
C LYS A 202 -32.54 -25.30 -1.42
N GLU A 203 -31.50 -26.07 -1.69
CA GLU A 203 -30.91 -27.02 -0.74
C GLU A 203 -29.58 -26.54 -0.21
N LYS A 204 -29.46 -26.42 1.12
CA LYS A 204 -28.22 -26.16 1.87
C LYS A 204 -27.25 -27.32 1.70
N LYS A 205 -26.58 -27.47 0.55
CA LYS A 205 -25.40 -28.33 0.42
C LYS A 205 -24.28 -27.61 -0.30
N SER A 206 -23.14 -27.63 0.34
CA SER A 206 -21.86 -27.09 -0.11
C SER A 206 -21.63 -27.26 -1.62
N VAL A 207 -21.89 -26.22 -2.40
CA VAL A 207 -21.65 -26.17 -3.86
C VAL A 207 -20.18 -25.89 -4.16
N LEU A 208 -19.34 -25.81 -3.16
CA LEU A 208 -17.93 -25.42 -3.25
C LEU A 208 -16.99 -26.47 -3.86
N THR A 209 -17.44 -27.67 -4.22
CA THR A 209 -16.51 -28.75 -4.60
C THR A 209 -16.75 -29.46 -5.91
N SER A 210 -17.74 -29.14 -6.73
CA SER A 210 -17.91 -29.88 -7.99
C SER A 210 -18.25 -28.99 -9.18
N ARG A 211 -17.41 -29.08 -10.16
CA ARG A 211 -17.49 -28.63 -11.57
C ARG A 211 -16.76 -27.33 -11.89
N MET A 212 -15.44 -27.42 -11.93
CA MET A 212 -14.66 -26.64 -12.88
C MET A 212 -13.69 -27.56 -13.62
N SER A 213 -14.08 -28.05 -14.82
CA SER A 213 -13.10 -28.45 -15.81
C SER A 213 -12.35 -27.16 -16.21
N LYS A 214 -11.11 -27.02 -15.75
CA LYS A 214 -10.21 -25.94 -16.19
C LYS A 214 -10.03 -26.07 -17.70
N PRO A 215 -10.32 -25.05 -18.51
CA PRO A 215 -9.69 -24.98 -19.81
C PRO A 215 -8.20 -24.72 -19.50
N THR A 216 -7.35 -25.67 -19.80
CA THR A 216 -5.90 -25.50 -19.85
C THR A 216 -5.60 -24.63 -21.06
N MET A 217 -5.65 -23.32 -20.91
CA MET A 217 -4.97 -22.40 -21.82
C MET A 217 -3.52 -22.33 -21.36
N ASP A 218 -2.63 -22.59 -22.30
CA ASP A 218 -1.20 -22.39 -22.12
C ASP A 218 -0.92 -20.89 -22.18
N PHE A 219 -0.56 -20.29 -21.04
CA PHE A 219 -0.31 -18.84 -20.91
C PHE A 219 1.16 -18.47 -21.15
N SER A 220 1.95 -19.37 -21.73
CA SER A 220 3.40 -19.19 -21.91
C SER A 220 3.82 -18.11 -22.91
N GLU A 221 2.89 -17.48 -23.65
CA GLU A 221 3.18 -16.49 -24.69
C GLU A 221 2.30 -15.21 -24.59
N VAL A 222 1.92 -14.78 -23.39
CA VAL A 222 1.24 -13.47 -23.26
C VAL A 222 2.27 -12.36 -23.45
N GLU A 223 2.24 -11.69 -24.59
CA GLU A 223 3.05 -10.51 -24.85
C GLU A 223 2.47 -9.32 -24.05
N TYR A 224 3.07 -9.04 -22.90
CA TYR A 224 2.72 -7.89 -22.08
C TYR A 224 3.14 -6.61 -22.79
N LEU A 225 2.20 -5.93 -23.44
CA LEU A 225 2.38 -4.56 -23.92
C LEU A 225 2.20 -3.63 -22.72
N THR A 226 3.23 -3.54 -21.89
CA THR A 226 3.26 -2.61 -20.77
C THR A 226 3.84 -1.30 -21.25
N GLU A 227 3.01 -0.27 -21.34
CA GLU A 227 3.49 1.11 -21.44
C GLU A 227 3.99 1.53 -20.05
N GLU A 228 5.07 2.29 -20.03
CA GLU A 228 5.59 2.88 -18.79
C GLU A 228 4.51 3.78 -18.17
N PRO A 229 4.23 3.69 -16.85
CA PRO A 229 3.21 4.51 -16.23
C PRO A 229 3.54 5.99 -16.36
N THR A 230 2.55 6.79 -16.70
CA THR A 230 2.66 8.26 -16.88
C THR A 230 3.00 8.95 -15.55
N HIS A 231 2.47 8.43 -14.45
CA HIS A 231 2.70 8.89 -13.09
C HIS A 231 3.31 7.78 -12.23
N ARG A 232 4.15 8.17 -11.29
CA ARG A 232 4.90 7.21 -10.46
C ARG A 232 4.04 6.45 -9.47
N TYR A 233 3.04 7.09 -8.85
CA TYR A 233 2.33 6.50 -7.72
C TYR A 233 0.87 6.26 -8.02
N CYS A 234 0.39 5.03 -7.73
CA CYS A 234 -1.01 4.73 -7.55
C CYS A 234 -1.39 5.03 -6.09
N SER A 235 -2.29 5.98 -5.90
CA SER A 235 -2.67 6.46 -4.57
C SER A 235 -4.15 6.24 -4.31
N GLU A 236 -4.47 5.65 -3.17
CA GLU A 236 -5.82 5.38 -2.72
C GLU A 236 -6.06 5.97 -1.34
N PHE A 237 -7.17 6.67 -1.19
CA PHE A 237 -7.59 7.30 0.06
C PHE A 237 -9.03 6.93 0.39
N LEU A 238 -9.32 6.70 1.66
CA LEU A 238 -10.68 6.50 2.16
C LEU A 238 -11.00 7.62 3.14
N LEU A 239 -12.03 8.40 2.80
CA LEU A 239 -12.50 9.53 3.57
C LEU A 239 -13.82 9.19 4.25
N LYS A 240 -14.08 9.84 5.39
CA LYS A 240 -15.39 9.92 6.04
C LYS A 240 -15.80 11.38 6.17
N ASP A 241 -17.11 11.59 6.31
CA ASP A 241 -17.72 12.89 6.58
C ASP A 241 -17.32 13.96 5.56
N VAL A 242 -17.47 13.63 4.28
CA VAL A 242 -17.06 14.48 3.15
C VAL A 242 -17.93 15.72 3.05
N GLN A 243 -17.31 16.90 3.08
CA GLN A 243 -17.98 18.20 3.13
C GLN A 243 -18.15 18.88 1.75
N ILE A 244 -17.55 18.33 0.70
CA ILE A 244 -17.62 18.85 -0.68
C ILE A 244 -18.55 17.99 -1.55
N GLU A 245 -19.17 18.58 -2.57
CA GLU A 245 -19.87 17.82 -3.61
C GLU A 245 -18.88 17.10 -4.52
N LEU A 246 -19.16 15.83 -4.85
CA LEU A 246 -18.23 14.97 -5.62
C LEU A 246 -17.81 15.55 -6.97
N PRO A 247 -18.68 16.24 -7.75
CA PRO A 247 -18.25 16.87 -9.00
C PRO A 247 -17.16 17.93 -8.81
N PHE A 248 -17.27 18.77 -7.76
CA PHE A 248 -16.25 19.78 -7.45
C PHE A 248 -14.94 19.14 -6.99
N LEU A 249 -15.01 18.11 -6.13
CA LEU A 249 -13.81 17.38 -5.73
C LEU A 249 -13.12 16.75 -6.94
N LYS A 250 -13.89 16.18 -7.87
CA LYS A 250 -13.36 15.62 -9.11
C LYS A 250 -12.61 16.67 -9.96
N GLU A 251 -13.18 17.86 -10.08
CA GLU A 251 -12.55 18.99 -10.79
C GLU A 251 -11.22 19.41 -10.15
N HIS A 252 -11.15 19.48 -8.82
CA HIS A 252 -9.92 19.84 -8.10
C HIS A 252 -8.81 18.78 -8.29
N LEU A 253 -9.17 17.50 -8.24
CA LEU A 253 -8.19 16.41 -8.29
C LEU A 253 -7.73 16.06 -9.71
N GLN A 254 -8.55 16.29 -10.74
CA GLN A 254 -8.20 15.92 -12.13
C GLN A 254 -6.93 16.60 -12.68
N SER A 255 -6.53 17.74 -12.10
CA SER A 255 -5.29 18.43 -12.46
C SER A 255 -4.05 17.88 -11.73
N GLN A 256 -4.23 16.99 -10.76
CA GLN A 256 -3.15 16.45 -9.91
C GLN A 256 -2.66 15.07 -10.37
N GLY A 257 -3.30 14.49 -11.40
CA GLY A 257 -2.92 13.19 -11.94
C GLY A 257 -3.92 12.64 -12.94
N ASP A 258 -3.77 11.37 -13.27
CA ASP A 258 -4.69 10.63 -14.15
C ASP A 258 -5.39 9.47 -13.42
N SER A 259 -6.19 8.68 -14.16
CA SER A 259 -6.91 7.51 -13.63
C SER A 259 -7.76 7.79 -12.38
N LEU A 260 -8.24 9.04 -12.24
CA LEU A 260 -9.03 9.45 -11.08
C LEU A 260 -10.38 8.73 -11.02
N ILE A 261 -10.64 8.05 -9.91
CA ILE A 261 -11.91 7.38 -9.60
C ILE A 261 -12.39 7.84 -8.22
N LEU A 262 -13.66 8.27 -8.15
CA LEU A 262 -14.36 8.60 -6.93
C LEU A 262 -15.49 7.60 -6.72
N ALA A 263 -15.43 6.83 -5.63
CA ALA A 263 -16.44 5.81 -5.31
C ALA A 263 -16.99 6.01 -3.89
N GLY A 264 -18.32 6.03 -3.75
CA GLY A 264 -19.00 6.21 -2.47
C GLY A 264 -19.91 7.43 -2.44
N ASN A 265 -20.01 8.03 -1.27
CA ASN A 265 -20.89 9.17 -0.99
C ASN A 265 -20.26 10.08 0.11
N LYS A 266 -21.03 11.07 0.59
CA LYS A 266 -20.54 12.00 1.63
C LYS A 266 -20.20 11.33 2.96
N SER A 267 -20.83 10.22 3.33
CA SER A 267 -20.51 9.52 4.57
C SER A 267 -19.21 8.71 4.47
N GLN A 268 -18.93 8.16 3.28
CA GLN A 268 -17.71 7.41 3.01
C GLN A 268 -17.35 7.49 1.53
N LEU A 269 -16.15 7.99 1.22
CA LEU A 269 -15.65 8.19 -0.12
C LEU A 269 -14.29 7.53 -0.29
N LYS A 270 -14.16 6.68 -1.29
CA LYS A 270 -12.89 6.16 -1.79
C LYS A 270 -12.42 7.01 -2.96
N VAL A 271 -11.16 7.45 -2.91
CA VAL A 271 -10.48 8.18 -3.98
C VAL A 271 -9.32 7.32 -4.47
N HIS A 272 -9.20 7.15 -5.77
CA HIS A 272 -8.06 6.54 -6.45
C HIS A 272 -7.54 7.50 -7.50
N ILE A 273 -6.23 7.70 -7.56
CA ILE A 273 -5.58 8.58 -8.50
C ILE A 273 -4.14 8.12 -8.76
N HIS A 274 -3.69 8.21 -10.00
CA HIS A 274 -2.27 8.09 -10.35
C HIS A 274 -1.65 9.48 -10.34
N THR A 275 -0.59 9.68 -9.56
CA THR A 275 0.03 11.00 -9.34
C THR A 275 1.52 10.88 -9.02
N ASP A 276 2.29 11.93 -9.27
CA ASP A 276 3.68 12.04 -8.82
C ASP A 276 3.79 12.63 -7.41
N ARG A 277 2.67 13.16 -6.87
CA ARG A 277 2.64 13.93 -5.61
C ARG A 277 1.50 13.50 -4.68
N PRO A 278 1.54 12.28 -4.13
CA PRO A 278 0.48 11.79 -3.23
C PRO A 278 0.21 12.70 -2.03
N GLN A 279 1.24 13.40 -1.54
CA GLN A 279 1.13 14.32 -0.41
C GLN A 279 0.29 15.57 -0.74
N GLU A 280 0.31 16.05 -1.99
CA GLU A 280 -0.52 17.20 -2.39
C GLU A 280 -1.99 16.79 -2.52
N VAL A 281 -2.24 15.59 -3.09
CA VAL A 281 -3.59 15.00 -3.15
C VAL A 281 -4.15 14.82 -1.74
N LEU A 282 -3.35 14.24 -0.82
CA LEU A 282 -3.79 14.05 0.57
C LEU A 282 -4.11 15.37 1.25
N LYS A 283 -3.27 16.40 1.08
CA LYS A 283 -3.48 17.73 1.64
C LYS A 283 -4.79 18.36 1.17
N GLU A 284 -5.14 18.21 -0.09
CA GLU A 284 -6.43 18.64 -0.63
C GLU A 284 -7.58 17.87 0.02
N LEU A 285 -7.48 16.55 0.07
CA LEU A 285 -8.52 15.69 0.65
C LEU A 285 -8.77 15.96 2.14
N GLU A 286 -7.73 16.27 2.92
CA GLU A 286 -7.84 16.62 4.35
C GLU A 286 -8.71 17.86 4.60
N THR A 287 -8.82 18.77 3.63
CA THR A 287 -9.68 19.95 3.76
C THR A 287 -11.15 19.62 3.59
N HIS A 288 -11.47 18.44 3.05
CA HIS A 288 -12.83 18.06 2.66
C HIS A 288 -13.41 16.89 3.46
N GLY A 289 -12.62 16.22 4.29
CA GLY A 289 -13.10 15.10 5.09
C GLY A 289 -12.01 14.47 5.95
N THR A 290 -12.37 13.47 6.73
CA THR A 290 -11.44 12.75 7.60
C THR A 290 -10.83 11.54 6.87
N ILE A 291 -9.52 11.51 6.69
CA ILE A 291 -8.81 10.38 6.09
C ILE A 291 -8.74 9.23 7.08
N THR A 292 -9.33 8.09 6.72
CA THR A 292 -9.38 6.91 7.59
C THR A 292 -8.46 5.77 7.12
N HIS A 293 -8.12 5.77 5.83
CA HIS A 293 -7.23 4.77 5.24
C HIS A 293 -6.53 5.33 4.02
N GLN A 294 -5.31 4.86 3.78
CA GLN A 294 -4.57 5.20 2.58
C GLN A 294 -3.65 4.06 2.14
N LYS A 295 -3.37 3.99 0.85
CA LYS A 295 -2.43 3.10 0.21
C LYS A 295 -1.73 3.86 -0.91
N VAL A 296 -0.42 3.66 -1.04
CA VAL A 296 0.37 4.20 -2.15
C VAL A 296 1.30 3.10 -2.65
N ASP A 297 1.22 2.81 -3.93
CA ASP A 297 2.11 1.88 -4.62
C ASP A 297 3.01 2.66 -5.59
N ASP A 298 4.28 2.29 -5.67
CA ASP A 298 5.23 2.85 -6.63
C ASP A 298 5.13 2.06 -7.95
N MET A 299 4.27 2.53 -8.86
CA MET A 299 4.01 1.87 -10.14
C MET A 299 5.24 1.83 -11.05
N LEU A 300 6.09 2.87 -10.99
CA LEU A 300 7.30 2.91 -11.80
C LEU A 300 8.28 1.82 -11.36
N LEU A 301 8.43 1.64 -10.05
CA LEU A 301 9.25 0.55 -9.49
C LEU A 301 8.62 -0.82 -9.82
N GLN A 302 7.31 -0.99 -9.64
CA GLN A 302 6.60 -2.23 -9.98
C GLN A 302 6.73 -2.57 -11.46
N PHE A 303 6.58 -1.58 -12.35
CA PHE A 303 6.77 -1.74 -13.78
C PHE A 303 8.19 -2.18 -14.13
N SER A 304 9.20 -1.51 -13.58
CA SER A 304 10.61 -1.84 -13.82
C SER A 304 10.95 -3.27 -13.40
N VAL A 305 10.43 -3.70 -12.23
CA VAL A 305 10.60 -5.06 -11.70
C VAL A 305 9.85 -6.10 -12.55
N THR A 306 8.63 -5.80 -12.96
CA THR A 306 7.83 -6.73 -13.78
C THR A 306 8.45 -6.92 -15.15
N LYS A 307 9.03 -5.86 -15.75
CA LYS A 307 9.71 -5.92 -17.03
C LYS A 307 11.02 -6.70 -16.93
N GLN A 308 11.85 -6.38 -15.94
CA GLN A 308 13.12 -7.08 -15.70
C GLN A 308 13.61 -6.77 -14.28
N PRO A 309 13.57 -7.72 -13.34
CA PRO A 309 14.25 -7.58 -12.07
C PRO A 309 15.76 -7.38 -12.30
N LYS A 310 16.32 -6.35 -11.68
CA LYS A 310 17.75 -6.02 -11.82
C LYS A 310 18.65 -7.10 -11.23
N TYR A 311 18.15 -7.75 -10.18
CA TYR A 311 18.85 -8.78 -9.41
C TYR A 311 17.95 -9.98 -9.19
N LYS A 312 18.52 -11.13 -8.82
CA LYS A 312 17.77 -12.31 -8.38
C LYS A 312 17.27 -12.18 -6.94
N ILE A 313 17.92 -11.34 -6.15
CA ILE A 313 17.62 -11.07 -4.75
C ILE A 313 16.90 -9.72 -4.65
N ALA A 314 15.69 -9.71 -4.14
CA ALA A 314 15.00 -8.46 -3.78
C ALA A 314 15.52 -7.92 -2.45
N ILE A 315 15.63 -6.60 -2.33
CA ILE A 315 15.89 -5.94 -1.06
C ILE A 315 14.66 -5.16 -0.62
N ILE A 316 14.20 -5.43 0.60
CA ILE A 316 13.15 -4.66 1.28
C ILE A 316 13.79 -3.96 2.49
N THR A 317 13.42 -2.70 2.69
CA THR A 317 13.70 -1.98 3.95
C THR A 317 12.45 -1.22 4.40
N ASP A 318 12.43 -0.72 5.63
CA ASP A 318 11.39 0.22 6.06
C ASP A 318 11.80 1.67 5.81
N SER A 319 10.85 2.60 5.91
CA SER A 319 11.09 4.01 5.60
C SER A 319 12.03 4.72 6.60
N ILE A 320 12.41 4.06 7.69
CA ILE A 320 13.41 4.57 8.64
C ILE A 320 14.81 4.59 8.01
N ALA A 321 15.11 3.70 7.06
CA ALA A 321 16.35 3.75 6.31
C ALA A 321 16.40 5.02 5.47
N ASP A 322 17.23 5.97 5.85
CA ASP A 322 17.43 7.21 5.09
C ASP A 322 18.42 6.96 3.96
N LEU A 323 17.90 6.92 2.73
CA LEU A 323 18.60 6.65 1.48
C LEU A 323 18.20 7.69 0.42
N PRO A 324 19.07 8.01 -0.53
CA PRO A 324 18.71 8.83 -1.69
C PRO A 324 17.56 8.20 -2.49
N LYS A 325 16.59 9.01 -2.92
CA LYS A 325 15.42 8.51 -3.68
C LYS A 325 15.83 7.88 -5.02
N GLU A 326 16.83 8.44 -5.66
CA GLU A 326 17.41 7.96 -6.91
C GLU A 326 17.99 6.55 -6.72
N PHE A 327 18.75 6.33 -5.64
CA PHE A 327 19.32 5.03 -5.31
C PHE A 327 18.25 3.95 -5.10
N LEU A 328 17.16 4.30 -4.40
CA LEU A 328 16.04 3.36 -4.17
C LEU A 328 15.43 2.88 -5.50
N LEU A 329 15.23 3.78 -6.45
CA LEU A 329 14.67 3.45 -7.76
C LEU A 329 15.69 2.70 -8.64
N GLU A 330 16.91 3.21 -8.75
CA GLU A 330 17.96 2.63 -9.58
C GLU A 330 18.33 1.21 -9.17
N GLU A 331 18.34 0.92 -7.88
CA GLU A 331 18.67 -0.39 -7.32
C GLU A 331 17.43 -1.26 -7.02
N GLN A 332 16.25 -0.81 -7.42
CA GLN A 332 14.96 -1.50 -7.22
C GLN A 332 14.75 -1.91 -5.74
N ILE A 333 15.03 -0.98 -4.81
CA ILE A 333 14.85 -1.21 -3.38
C ILE A 333 13.39 -0.93 -3.00
N HIS A 334 12.76 -1.89 -2.35
CA HIS A 334 11.37 -1.79 -1.91
C HIS A 334 11.28 -1.22 -0.49
N VAL A 335 10.47 -0.19 -0.31
CA VAL A 335 10.34 0.51 0.98
C VAL A 335 8.96 0.26 1.59
N LEU A 336 8.94 -0.28 2.81
CA LEU A 336 7.73 -0.37 3.64
C LEU A 336 7.55 0.94 4.42
N PRO A 337 6.49 1.72 4.15
CA PRO A 337 6.28 2.97 4.87
C PRO A 337 5.89 2.73 6.34
N MET A 338 6.52 3.47 7.24
CA MET A 338 6.01 3.63 8.60
C MET A 338 4.73 4.46 8.58
N ASN A 339 3.82 4.21 9.51
CA ASN A 339 2.68 5.08 9.70
C ASN A 339 3.04 6.26 10.60
N ILE A 340 2.70 7.46 10.17
CA ILE A 340 2.82 8.70 10.93
C ILE A 340 1.41 9.09 11.36
N LEU A 341 1.22 9.29 12.64
CA LEU A 341 -0.09 9.54 13.25
C LEU A 341 -0.13 10.93 13.88
N ASN A 342 -1.22 11.64 13.67
CA ASN A 342 -1.64 12.76 14.50
C ASN A 342 -3.04 12.49 15.10
N GLU A 343 -3.63 13.44 15.79
CA GLU A 343 -4.94 13.27 16.46
C GLU A 343 -6.09 12.99 15.48
N SER A 344 -5.98 13.38 14.22
CA SER A 344 -7.06 13.33 13.22
C SER A 344 -6.75 12.48 11.99
N ALA A 345 -5.48 12.15 11.74
CA ALA A 345 -5.09 11.48 10.51
C ALA A 345 -3.91 10.50 10.69
N SER A 346 -3.79 9.59 9.74
CA SER A 346 -2.64 8.71 9.56
C SER A 346 -2.00 9.03 8.20
N TYR A 347 -0.69 8.99 8.10
CA TYR A 347 0.09 9.26 6.89
C TYR A 347 1.07 8.12 6.63
N LEU A 348 1.51 7.97 5.39
CA LEU A 348 2.56 7.04 5.00
C LEU A 348 3.87 7.82 4.84
N ASP A 349 4.84 7.51 5.68
CA ASP A 349 6.18 8.12 5.68
C ASP A 349 6.86 7.97 4.30
N LYS A 350 7.42 9.06 3.78
CA LYS A 350 8.04 9.21 2.45
C LYS A 350 7.07 9.20 1.25
N TYR A 351 5.79 8.88 1.45
CA TYR A 351 4.79 8.85 0.38
C TYR A 351 3.75 9.97 0.49
N THR A 352 2.99 9.99 1.59
CA THR A 352 1.92 10.98 1.79
C THR A 352 2.26 12.06 2.81
N ILE A 353 3.40 11.92 3.48
CA ILE A 353 3.99 12.95 4.33
C ILE A 353 5.52 12.90 4.22
N ASP A 354 6.14 14.04 4.15
CA ASP A 354 7.58 14.22 4.24
C ASP A 354 7.98 14.90 5.54
N SER A 355 9.28 14.96 5.79
CA SER A 355 9.82 15.58 6.99
C SER A 355 9.48 17.07 7.09
N SER A 356 9.38 17.81 5.99
CA SER A 356 9.07 19.25 5.99
C SER A 356 7.66 19.51 6.52
N ILE A 357 6.67 18.72 6.10
CA ILE A 357 5.28 18.82 6.61
C ILE A 357 5.23 18.47 8.09
N VAL A 358 5.96 17.43 8.52
CA VAL A 358 6.07 17.08 9.94
C VAL A 358 6.68 18.21 10.75
N HIS A 359 7.72 18.86 10.23
CA HIS A 359 8.35 20.01 10.87
C HIS A 359 7.34 21.13 11.13
N ASP A 360 6.53 21.46 10.13
CA ASP A 360 5.51 22.50 10.26
C ASP A 360 4.41 22.11 11.27
N LYS A 361 3.96 20.85 11.23
CA LYS A 361 2.99 20.34 12.21
C LYS A 361 3.53 20.40 13.64
N ILE A 362 4.77 20.00 13.87
CA ILE A 362 5.44 20.06 15.19
C ILE A 362 5.61 21.51 15.65
N LYS A 363 6.07 22.41 14.76
CA LYS A 363 6.19 23.85 15.07
C LYS A 363 4.86 24.48 15.49
N ASN A 364 3.76 23.96 14.94
CA ASN A 364 2.39 24.36 15.29
C ASN A 364 1.81 23.58 16.50
N ASN A 365 2.66 22.95 17.32
CA ASN A 365 2.31 22.19 18.52
C ASN A 365 1.37 20.98 18.27
N GLN A 366 1.30 20.46 17.06
CA GLN A 366 0.57 19.23 16.81
C GLN A 366 1.35 18.02 17.31
N LYS A 367 0.68 17.15 18.05
CA LYS A 367 1.28 15.89 18.52
C LYS A 367 1.36 14.91 17.37
N MET A 368 2.59 14.47 17.10
CA MET A 368 2.88 13.45 16.08
C MET A 368 3.46 12.21 16.75
N SER A 369 3.12 11.04 16.21
CA SER A 369 3.66 9.77 16.65
C SER A 369 3.88 8.83 15.47
N THR A 370 4.55 7.71 15.69
CA THR A 370 4.87 6.72 14.65
C THR A 370 4.31 5.36 15.01
N ALA A 371 3.86 4.61 14.02
CA ALA A 371 3.49 3.21 14.15
C ALA A 371 4.19 2.37 13.06
N GLN A 372 4.29 1.08 13.29
CA GLN A 372 4.86 0.13 12.32
C GLN A 372 4.01 0.09 11.03
N PRO A 373 4.55 -0.45 9.91
CA PRO A 373 3.79 -0.68 8.70
C PRO A 373 2.52 -1.49 8.95
N SER A 374 1.50 -1.31 8.12
CA SER A 374 0.27 -2.11 8.25
C SER A 374 0.53 -3.56 7.81
N ILE A 375 -0.19 -4.51 8.42
CA ILE A 375 -0.16 -5.92 8.00
C ILE A 375 -0.45 -6.04 6.51
N GLN A 376 -1.41 -5.27 6.03
CA GLN A 376 -1.82 -5.28 4.62
C GLN A 376 -0.72 -4.80 3.68
N SER A 377 0.03 -3.74 4.04
CA SER A 377 1.16 -3.25 3.24
C SER A 377 2.28 -4.31 3.16
N VAL A 378 2.57 -4.97 4.28
CA VAL A 378 3.55 -6.07 4.33
C VAL A 378 3.12 -7.22 3.43
N ASP A 379 1.88 -7.70 3.57
CA ASP A 379 1.38 -8.85 2.81
C ASP A 379 1.30 -8.56 1.30
N SER A 380 0.86 -7.36 0.92
CA SER A 380 0.79 -6.96 -0.49
C SER A 380 2.18 -6.90 -1.12
N LEU A 381 3.16 -6.31 -0.43
CA LEU A 381 4.53 -6.23 -0.94
C LEU A 381 5.17 -7.62 -1.06
N LEU A 382 5.07 -8.46 -0.03
CA LEU A 382 5.62 -9.81 -0.07
C LEU A 382 4.99 -10.63 -1.21
N SER A 383 3.65 -10.57 -1.37
CA SER A 383 2.96 -11.30 -2.44
C SER A 383 3.39 -10.83 -3.84
N PHE A 384 3.64 -9.54 -4.03
CA PHE A 384 4.16 -9.02 -5.30
C PHE A 384 5.57 -9.54 -5.60
N LEU A 385 6.45 -9.61 -4.60
CA LEU A 385 7.87 -9.95 -4.80
C LEU A 385 8.13 -11.46 -4.90
N GLU A 386 7.32 -12.29 -4.22
CA GLU A 386 7.51 -13.75 -4.19
C GLU A 386 7.51 -14.39 -5.59
N ASP A 387 6.77 -13.81 -6.54
CA ASP A 387 6.67 -14.30 -7.92
C ASP A 387 7.72 -13.68 -8.86
N LYS A 388 8.45 -12.64 -8.41
CA LYS A 388 9.38 -11.87 -9.24
C LYS A 388 10.85 -12.16 -8.94
N TYR A 389 11.17 -12.62 -7.73
CA TYR A 389 12.55 -12.82 -7.27
C TYR A 389 12.77 -14.23 -6.76
N GLU A 390 14.01 -14.70 -6.90
CA GLU A 390 14.41 -16.01 -6.36
C GLU A 390 14.49 -15.97 -4.82
N GLU A 391 14.98 -14.85 -4.26
CA GLU A 391 15.22 -14.66 -2.84
C GLU A 391 14.89 -13.23 -2.42
N ILE A 392 14.57 -13.02 -1.15
CA ILE A 392 14.17 -11.71 -0.59
C ILE A 392 14.95 -11.47 0.71
N LEU A 393 15.70 -10.38 0.75
CA LEU A 393 16.38 -9.89 1.94
C LEU A 393 15.63 -8.68 2.50
N VAL A 394 15.21 -8.76 3.75
CA VAL A 394 14.53 -7.66 4.46
C VAL A 394 15.46 -7.11 5.54
N ILE A 395 15.80 -5.82 5.47
CA ILE A 395 16.63 -5.13 6.46
C ILE A 395 15.75 -4.10 7.20
N THR A 396 15.43 -4.36 8.46
CA THR A 396 14.53 -3.51 9.25
C THR A 396 15.28 -2.59 10.20
N VAL A 397 14.61 -1.53 10.62
CA VAL A 397 15.03 -0.75 11.80
C VAL A 397 15.19 -1.68 13.00
N SER A 398 16.03 -1.28 13.97
CA SER A 398 16.23 -2.02 15.20
C SER A 398 14.92 -2.49 15.85
N SER A 399 14.86 -3.77 16.19
CA SER A 399 13.73 -4.39 16.89
C SER A 399 13.47 -3.79 18.29
N LYS A 400 14.47 -3.07 18.84
CA LYS A 400 14.37 -2.33 20.10
C LYS A 400 13.70 -0.97 19.94
N LEU A 401 13.60 -0.45 18.70
CA LEU A 401 13.01 0.85 18.40
C LEU A 401 11.64 0.74 17.73
N SER A 402 11.34 -0.39 17.08
CA SER A 402 10.07 -0.63 16.36
C SER A 402 9.68 -2.10 16.36
N GLY A 403 8.38 -2.36 16.28
CA GLY A 403 7.83 -3.70 16.10
C GLY A 403 7.93 -4.28 14.69
N THR A 404 8.50 -3.54 13.71
CA THR A 404 8.53 -3.90 12.29
C THR A 404 9.22 -5.25 12.05
N TYR A 405 10.36 -5.49 12.68
CA TYR A 405 11.07 -6.78 12.60
C TYR A 405 10.17 -7.97 13.01
N GLN A 406 9.50 -7.83 14.16
CA GLN A 406 8.64 -8.91 14.69
C GLN A 406 7.40 -9.11 13.82
N LEU A 407 6.81 -8.02 13.32
CA LEU A 407 5.69 -8.09 12.38
C LEU A 407 6.07 -8.88 11.12
N LEU A 408 7.18 -8.55 10.47
CA LEU A 408 7.66 -9.24 9.27
C LEU A 408 7.92 -10.72 9.53
N LYS A 409 8.59 -11.07 10.62
CA LYS A 409 8.80 -12.48 11.01
C LYS A 409 7.49 -13.25 11.15
N GLN A 410 6.48 -12.66 11.79
CA GLN A 410 5.17 -13.28 11.95
C GLN A 410 4.45 -13.46 10.59
N ARG A 411 4.52 -12.45 9.70
CA ARG A 411 3.87 -12.53 8.39
C ARG A 411 4.55 -13.55 7.46
N ILE A 412 5.87 -13.64 7.49
CA ILE A 412 6.63 -14.63 6.71
C ILE A 412 6.38 -16.05 7.24
N ALA A 413 6.39 -16.24 8.55
CA ALA A 413 6.10 -17.54 9.17
C ALA A 413 4.69 -18.08 8.86
N ALA A 414 3.73 -17.19 8.58
CA ALA A 414 2.38 -17.58 8.17
C ALA A 414 2.28 -18.03 6.69
N ARG A 415 3.38 -17.92 5.90
CA ARG A 415 3.46 -18.29 4.49
C ARG A 415 4.17 -19.62 4.34
N SER A 416 3.47 -20.64 3.84
CA SER A 416 3.96 -22.03 3.79
C SER A 416 5.16 -22.28 2.86
N MET A 417 5.42 -21.40 1.88
CA MET A 417 6.46 -21.59 0.84
C MET A 417 7.66 -20.64 0.97
N ALA A 418 7.67 -19.73 1.95
CA ALA A 418 8.60 -18.60 1.99
C ALA A 418 9.75 -18.74 2.99
N GLN A 419 9.78 -19.77 3.85
CA GLN A 419 10.67 -19.82 5.01
C GLN A 419 12.16 -19.86 4.65
N ASP A 420 12.52 -20.47 3.54
CA ASP A 420 13.93 -20.60 3.11
C ASP A 420 14.37 -19.51 2.11
N ARG A 421 13.42 -18.79 1.51
CA ARG A 421 13.68 -17.79 0.48
C ARG A 421 13.63 -16.35 0.98
N ILE A 422 13.06 -16.11 2.16
CA ILE A 422 12.89 -14.77 2.72
C ILE A 422 13.60 -14.68 4.06
N VAL A 423 14.61 -13.83 4.14
CA VAL A 423 15.37 -13.59 5.37
C VAL A 423 15.13 -12.17 5.88
N VAL A 424 14.84 -12.04 7.17
CA VAL A 424 14.67 -10.74 7.84
C VAL A 424 15.83 -10.52 8.81
N ILE A 425 16.57 -9.44 8.59
CA ILE A 425 17.67 -9.00 9.44
C ILE A 425 17.19 -7.85 10.33
N ASP A 426 17.37 -8.00 11.63
CA ASP A 426 17.33 -6.89 12.59
C ASP A 426 18.62 -6.07 12.44
N SER A 427 18.55 -4.89 11.84
CA SER A 427 19.73 -4.07 11.64
C SER A 427 20.40 -3.63 12.95
N LYS A 428 19.66 -3.59 14.05
CA LYS A 428 20.06 -2.95 15.31
C LYS A 428 20.45 -1.48 15.15
N LEU A 429 20.11 -0.91 14.02
CA LEU A 429 20.42 0.45 13.59
C LEU A 429 19.14 1.20 13.20
N ASN A 430 19.31 2.45 12.77
CA ASN A 430 18.24 3.28 12.22
C ASN A 430 18.84 4.33 11.26
N SER A 431 17.96 5.07 10.58
CA SER A 431 18.32 6.23 9.76
C SER A 431 19.39 5.89 8.71
N VAL A 432 20.35 6.75 8.49
CA VAL A 432 21.43 6.51 7.51
C VAL A 432 22.34 5.34 7.85
N ALA A 433 22.46 4.93 9.13
CA ALA A 433 23.21 3.72 9.48
C ALA A 433 22.52 2.44 8.96
N GLN A 434 21.19 2.38 9.02
CA GLN A 434 20.41 1.31 8.38
C GLN A 434 20.53 1.42 6.85
N GLY A 435 20.53 2.64 6.30
CA GLY A 435 20.74 2.89 4.87
C GLY A 435 22.07 2.33 4.37
N LEU A 436 23.15 2.51 5.11
CA LEU A 436 24.47 1.94 4.78
C LEU A 436 24.45 0.41 4.71
N LEU A 437 23.64 -0.28 5.54
CA LEU A 437 23.50 -1.73 5.41
C LEU A 437 22.78 -2.13 4.12
N VAL A 438 21.79 -1.35 3.70
CA VAL A 438 21.12 -1.57 2.40
C VAL A 438 22.09 -1.37 1.25
N GLU A 439 22.91 -0.31 1.28
CA GLU A 439 23.96 -0.07 0.29
C GLU A 439 24.98 -1.21 0.29
N THR A 440 25.38 -1.74 1.45
CA THR A 440 26.29 -2.88 1.59
C THR A 440 25.69 -4.14 0.95
N ALA A 441 24.41 -4.44 1.20
CA ALA A 441 23.73 -5.57 0.55
C ALA A 441 23.72 -5.45 -0.97
N VAL A 442 23.42 -4.26 -1.50
CA VAL A 442 23.46 -3.99 -2.95
C VAL A 442 24.86 -4.22 -3.52
N GLN A 443 25.90 -3.76 -2.83
CA GLN A 443 27.27 -3.95 -3.29
C GLN A 443 27.70 -5.43 -3.30
N ALA A 444 27.28 -6.21 -2.30
CA ALA A 444 27.51 -7.66 -2.26
C ALA A 444 26.81 -8.37 -3.43
N ILE A 445 25.54 -8.02 -3.69
CA ILE A 445 24.77 -8.55 -4.82
C ILE A 445 25.46 -8.21 -6.17
N LYS A 446 25.93 -6.96 -6.33
CA LYS A 446 26.64 -6.52 -7.54
C LYS A 446 27.96 -7.25 -7.77
N LYS A 447 28.62 -7.70 -6.71
CA LYS A 447 29.83 -8.54 -6.79
C LYS A 447 29.53 -9.98 -7.22
N GLY A 448 28.27 -10.39 -7.21
CA GLY A 448 27.83 -11.75 -7.54
C GLY A 448 27.87 -12.71 -6.35
N ASP A 449 27.85 -12.18 -5.12
CA ASP A 449 27.81 -12.99 -3.90
C ASP A 449 26.49 -13.78 -3.82
N SER A 450 26.55 -15.00 -3.32
CA SER A 450 25.35 -15.81 -3.04
C SER A 450 24.51 -15.18 -1.94
N PHE A 451 23.22 -15.55 -1.86
CA PHE A 451 22.32 -15.02 -0.83
C PHE A 451 22.84 -15.17 0.60
N ALA A 452 23.42 -16.34 0.91
CA ALA A 452 24.04 -16.58 2.22
C ALA A 452 25.25 -15.66 2.48
N GLN A 453 26.07 -15.39 1.44
CA GLN A 453 27.19 -14.45 1.55
C GLN A 453 26.73 -13.00 1.71
N VAL A 454 25.67 -12.58 0.99
CA VAL A 454 25.06 -11.25 1.17
C VAL A 454 24.56 -11.07 2.61
N ILE A 455 23.84 -12.06 3.15
CA ILE A 455 23.36 -12.04 4.54
C ILE A 455 24.53 -11.90 5.51
N GLN A 456 25.57 -12.74 5.36
CA GLN A 456 26.75 -12.71 6.24
C GLN A 456 27.48 -11.36 6.17
N THR A 457 27.63 -10.79 4.97
CA THR A 457 28.26 -9.47 4.77
C THR A 457 27.48 -8.37 5.50
N VAL A 458 26.15 -8.39 5.43
CA VAL A 458 25.29 -7.42 6.15
C VAL A 458 25.42 -7.62 7.66
N GLU A 459 25.37 -8.85 8.16
CA GLU A 459 25.49 -9.15 9.59
C GLU A 459 26.85 -8.74 10.16
N ASP A 460 27.94 -9.02 9.46
CA ASP A 460 29.28 -8.60 9.84
C ASP A 460 29.44 -7.07 9.86
N THR A 461 28.73 -6.37 8.96
CA THR A 461 28.73 -4.92 8.88
C THR A 461 27.99 -4.28 10.06
N ILE A 462 26.86 -4.88 10.53
CA ILE A 462 26.11 -4.39 11.69
C ILE A 462 27.01 -4.14 12.91
N ALA A 463 27.92 -5.09 13.17
CA ALA A 463 28.81 -5.02 14.34
C ALA A 463 29.81 -3.85 14.28
N ARG A 464 30.11 -3.34 13.08
CA ARG A 464 31.07 -2.26 12.83
C ARG A 464 30.42 -0.89 12.68
N CYS A 465 29.12 -0.85 12.36
CA CYS A 465 28.41 0.39 12.14
C CYS A 465 28.19 1.20 13.43
N PHE A 466 28.19 2.50 13.26
CA PHE A 466 27.85 3.46 14.32
C PHE A 466 26.92 4.54 13.79
N ILE A 467 26.19 5.18 14.70
CA ILE A 467 25.48 6.43 14.43
C ILE A 467 25.65 7.38 15.63
N TYR A 468 25.93 8.65 15.35
CA TYR A 468 25.97 9.72 16.36
C TYR A 468 25.03 10.85 15.96
N VAL A 469 24.05 11.14 16.81
CA VAL A 469 23.01 12.15 16.55
C VAL A 469 23.23 13.35 17.48
N ALA A 470 23.42 14.52 16.89
CA ALA A 470 23.30 15.81 17.59
C ALA A 470 21.81 16.18 17.62
N VAL A 471 21.11 15.78 18.66
CA VAL A 471 19.68 16.07 18.80
C VAL A 471 19.45 17.53 19.15
N ALA A 472 18.44 18.13 18.52
CA ALA A 472 18.01 19.47 18.84
C ALA A 472 17.18 19.51 20.14
N ASP A 473 16.31 18.52 20.32
CA ASP A 473 15.52 18.29 21.53
C ASP A 473 15.43 16.78 21.83
N ILE A 474 15.73 16.40 23.06
CA ILE A 474 15.67 15.01 23.52
C ILE A 474 14.25 14.60 23.97
N ALA A 475 13.36 15.56 24.22
CA ALA A 475 12.05 15.30 24.78
C ALA A 475 11.21 14.32 23.95
N PRO A 476 11.16 14.39 22.60
CA PRO A 476 10.44 13.43 21.78
C PRO A 476 10.94 11.98 21.94
N MET A 477 12.25 11.78 22.03
CA MET A 477 12.84 10.44 22.24
C MET A 477 12.49 9.84 23.61
N VAL A 478 12.44 10.67 24.63
CA VAL A 478 12.07 10.29 25.99
C VAL A 478 10.59 9.96 26.11
N GLN A 479 9.74 10.81 25.50
CA GLN A 479 8.29 10.62 25.50
C GLN A 479 7.90 9.35 24.77
N SER A 480 8.54 9.04 23.66
CA SER A 480 8.31 7.82 22.87
C SER A 480 8.93 6.56 23.47
N GLY A 481 9.69 6.67 24.59
CA GLY A 481 10.33 5.56 25.27
C GLY A 481 11.57 4.97 24.55
N ARG A 482 12.05 5.60 23.49
CA ARG A 482 13.25 5.15 22.73
C ARG A 482 14.56 5.50 23.42
N ILE A 483 14.50 6.36 24.45
CA ILE A 483 15.60 6.63 25.39
C ILE A 483 15.06 6.51 26.82
N PRO A 484 15.82 5.92 27.76
CA PRO A 484 15.40 5.78 29.15
C PRO A 484 15.03 7.12 29.79
N LYS A 485 13.86 7.18 30.47
CA LYS A 485 13.30 8.41 31.06
C LYS A 485 14.26 9.12 32.03
N GLY A 486 15.11 8.36 32.72
CA GLY A 486 16.10 8.92 33.65
C GLY A 486 17.15 9.80 32.98
N LEU A 487 17.62 9.41 31.78
CA LEU A 487 18.61 10.19 31.01
C LEU A 487 18.04 11.51 30.48
N GLY A 488 16.78 11.49 30.06
CA GLY A 488 16.12 12.69 29.57
C GLY A 488 15.92 13.74 30.65
N LYS A 489 15.49 13.33 31.84
CA LYS A 489 15.33 14.23 32.99
C LYS A 489 16.65 14.89 33.41
N ILE A 490 17.75 14.15 33.42
CA ILE A 490 19.09 14.71 33.75
C ILE A 490 19.53 15.71 32.68
N ALA A 491 19.36 15.41 31.40
CA ALA A 491 19.75 16.30 30.31
C ALA A 491 18.97 17.62 30.35
N GLN A 492 17.67 17.57 30.60
CA GLN A 492 16.82 18.76 30.72
C GLN A 492 17.13 19.57 31.98
N ALA A 493 17.26 18.90 33.14
CA ALA A 493 17.51 19.60 34.41
C ALA A 493 18.86 20.35 34.43
N LEU A 494 19.86 19.85 33.72
CA LEU A 494 21.20 20.43 33.68
C LEU A 494 21.48 21.28 32.41
N ASN A 495 20.47 21.51 31.58
CA ASN A 495 20.58 22.22 30.30
C ASN A 495 21.72 21.68 29.41
N LEU A 496 21.83 20.33 29.34
CA LEU A 496 22.87 19.63 28.62
C LEU A 496 22.39 19.25 27.20
N TYR A 497 23.32 19.27 26.27
CA TYR A 497 23.12 18.87 24.88
C TYR A 497 23.65 17.44 24.67
N PRO A 498 22.76 16.42 24.66
CA PRO A 498 23.18 15.05 24.52
C PRO A 498 23.57 14.72 23.07
N ILE A 499 24.51 13.78 22.93
CA ILE A 499 24.75 13.03 21.71
C ILE A 499 24.09 11.69 21.89
N VAL A 500 23.17 11.34 21.02
CA VAL A 500 22.50 10.04 21.04
C VAL A 500 23.21 9.07 20.09
N SER A 501 23.24 7.81 20.44
CA SER A 501 23.79 6.70 19.66
C SER A 501 22.96 5.45 19.93
N LEU A 502 23.36 4.31 19.37
CA LEU A 502 22.74 3.00 19.62
C LEU A 502 23.71 2.07 20.34
N SER A 503 23.18 1.20 21.19
CA SER A 503 23.93 0.09 21.78
C SER A 503 24.15 -1.02 20.74
N PRO A 504 25.04 -2.00 20.99
CA PRO A 504 25.18 -3.18 20.12
C PRO A 504 23.90 -4.00 19.96
N GLU A 505 22.98 -3.89 20.92
CA GLU A 505 21.67 -4.53 20.89
C GLU A 505 20.61 -3.71 20.13
N GLY A 506 20.95 -2.47 19.72
CA GLY A 506 20.08 -1.57 18.98
C GLY A 506 19.19 -0.67 19.83
N GLU A 507 19.47 -0.53 21.14
CA GLU A 507 18.76 0.38 22.04
C GLU A 507 19.35 1.79 21.99
N GLY A 508 18.50 2.79 22.14
CA GLY A 508 18.96 4.17 22.25
C GLY A 508 19.82 4.40 23.49
N LYS A 509 21.04 4.90 23.32
CA LYS A 509 21.97 5.21 24.41
C LYS A 509 22.55 6.61 24.31
N LEU A 510 23.07 7.11 25.41
CA LEU A 510 23.84 8.32 25.45
C LEU A 510 25.24 8.09 24.88
N GLY A 511 25.52 8.68 23.71
CA GLY A 511 26.84 8.62 23.06
C GLY A 511 27.81 9.70 23.56
N GLY A 512 27.33 10.66 24.35
CA GLY A 512 28.12 11.75 24.93
C GLY A 512 27.25 12.93 25.37
N ILE A 513 27.86 13.90 26.04
CA ILE A 513 27.18 15.11 26.51
C ILE A 513 28.05 16.31 26.15
N ALA A 514 27.42 17.43 25.77
CA ALA A 514 28.08 18.74 25.59
C ALA A 514 27.28 19.83 26.29
N PHE A 515 27.91 21.01 26.48
CA PHE A 515 27.31 22.18 27.11
C PHE A 515 26.74 23.17 26.10
N SER A 516 26.79 22.83 24.81
CA SER A 516 26.22 23.63 23.73
C SER A 516 26.01 22.75 22.48
N GLN A 517 25.13 23.21 21.59
CA GLN A 517 24.88 22.52 20.32
C GLN A 517 26.15 22.46 19.44
N LYS A 518 26.95 23.54 19.40
CA LYS A 518 28.27 23.52 18.74
C LYS A 518 29.24 22.54 19.38
N GLY A 519 29.11 22.33 20.71
CA GLY A 519 29.89 21.37 21.46
C GLY A 519 29.57 19.90 21.09
N THR A 520 28.29 19.58 20.82
CA THR A 520 27.90 18.21 20.33
C THR A 520 28.52 17.93 18.99
N GLU A 521 28.43 18.86 18.04
CA GLU A 521 29.03 18.73 16.72
C GLU A 521 30.54 18.51 16.79
N LYS A 522 31.25 19.37 17.56
CA LYS A 522 32.70 19.24 17.75
C LYS A 522 33.08 17.87 18.31
N LYS A 523 32.29 17.32 19.24
CA LYS A 523 32.53 15.98 19.81
C LYS A 523 32.25 14.87 18.80
N ILE A 524 31.18 14.96 18.00
CA ILE A 524 30.87 14.01 16.94
C ILE A 524 32.00 14.03 15.91
N LEU A 525 32.35 15.20 15.39
CA LEU A 525 33.44 15.33 14.41
C LEU A 525 34.78 14.80 14.94
N LYS A 526 35.12 15.04 16.23
CA LYS A 526 36.31 14.46 16.83
C LYS A 526 36.29 12.93 16.82
N LYS A 527 35.14 12.32 17.18
CA LYS A 527 34.99 10.85 17.18
C LYS A 527 35.10 10.27 15.77
N VAL A 528 34.35 10.82 14.82
CA VAL A 528 34.35 10.32 13.43
C VAL A 528 35.72 10.52 12.77
N ASN A 529 36.33 11.70 12.92
CA ASN A 529 37.68 11.96 12.39
C ASN A 529 38.77 11.05 13.00
N MET A 530 38.58 10.60 14.24
CA MET A 530 39.48 9.61 14.85
C MET A 530 39.33 8.22 14.20
N LEU A 531 38.11 7.82 13.86
CA LEU A 531 37.83 6.56 13.17
C LEU A 531 38.33 6.61 11.72
N LEU A 532 38.11 7.71 11.01
CA LEU A 532 38.62 7.94 9.65
C LEU A 532 40.16 7.81 9.60
N LYS A 533 40.87 8.42 10.56
CA LYS A 533 42.35 8.32 10.62
C LYS A 533 42.89 6.91 10.89
N LYS A 534 42.06 6.01 11.36
CA LYS A 534 42.43 4.60 11.62
C LYS A 534 41.99 3.66 10.50
N ASP A 535 41.52 4.18 9.38
CA ASP A 535 40.93 3.42 8.27
C ASP A 535 39.87 2.40 8.73
N GLN A 536 39.05 2.83 9.72
CA GLN A 536 37.99 2.00 10.31
C GLN A 536 36.61 2.29 9.71
N ILE A 537 36.53 3.16 8.71
CA ILE A 537 35.27 3.56 8.06
C ILE A 537 35.38 3.24 6.57
N GLU A 538 34.50 2.36 6.09
CA GLU A 538 34.39 1.96 4.67
C GLU A 538 33.35 2.82 3.93
N ALA A 539 32.31 3.31 4.65
CA ALA A 539 31.25 4.17 4.12
C ALA A 539 30.84 5.20 5.16
N LEU A 540 30.35 6.35 4.71
CA LEU A 540 29.90 7.43 5.59
C LEU A 540 28.66 8.11 5.03
N ALA A 541 27.67 8.34 5.88
CA ALA A 541 26.45 9.05 5.52
C ALA A 541 26.05 10.07 6.59
N ILE A 542 25.40 11.14 6.17
CA ILE A 542 24.89 12.21 7.03
C ILE A 542 23.40 12.37 6.79
N THR A 543 22.62 12.50 7.85
CA THR A 543 21.20 12.87 7.75
C THR A 543 20.90 14.11 8.57
N HIS A 544 19.84 14.80 8.20
CA HIS A 544 19.35 15.98 8.93
C HIS A 544 17.82 16.05 8.96
N ALA A 545 17.27 16.63 9.99
CA ALA A 545 15.86 16.96 10.12
C ALA A 545 15.70 18.48 9.94
N ASP A 546 15.35 18.94 8.72
CA ASP A 546 15.20 20.36 8.34
C ASP A 546 16.44 21.21 8.69
N ASN A 547 17.64 20.70 8.43
CA ASN A 547 18.89 21.39 8.75
C ASN A 547 20.02 21.09 7.75
N ALA A 548 19.70 21.17 6.45
CA ALA A 548 20.66 20.94 5.38
C ALA A 548 21.94 21.80 5.47
N PRO A 549 21.87 23.11 5.80
CA PRO A 549 23.09 23.92 5.92
C PRO A 549 24.07 23.37 6.96
N LYS A 550 23.53 22.86 8.08
CA LYS A 550 24.35 22.28 9.15
C LYS A 550 24.96 20.94 8.75
N ALA A 551 24.19 20.09 8.05
CA ALA A 551 24.70 18.84 7.51
C ALA A 551 25.86 19.09 6.52
N GLN A 552 25.74 20.11 5.68
CA GLN A 552 26.81 20.52 4.76
C GLN A 552 28.05 21.04 5.52
N ASP A 553 27.89 21.82 6.59
CA ASP A 553 29.01 22.27 7.43
C ASP A 553 29.72 21.08 8.10
N VAL A 554 28.93 20.11 8.61
CA VAL A 554 29.48 18.86 9.18
C VAL A 554 30.31 18.13 8.13
N LYS A 555 29.79 17.94 6.92
CA LYS A 555 30.50 17.28 5.81
C LYS A 555 31.83 17.96 5.50
N LYS A 556 31.86 19.31 5.39
CA LYS A 556 33.08 20.07 5.11
C LYS A 556 34.14 19.94 6.19
N ARG A 557 33.74 19.68 7.44
CA ARG A 557 34.65 19.58 8.60
C ARG A 557 35.11 18.16 8.92
N LEU A 558 34.57 17.16 8.22
CA LEU A 558 35.09 15.79 8.26
C LEU A 558 36.44 15.74 7.55
N ALA A 559 37.42 15.12 8.18
CA ALA A 559 38.76 14.94 7.62
C ALA A 559 38.75 13.77 6.61
N ILE A 560 37.99 13.91 5.55
CA ILE A 560 37.89 12.92 4.48
C ILE A 560 39.13 13.09 3.59
N THR A 561 40.03 12.16 3.66
CA THR A 561 41.29 12.20 2.91
C THR A 561 41.34 11.28 1.70
N PRO A 562 40.56 10.19 1.58
CA PRO A 562 40.53 9.47 0.31
C PRO A 562 39.49 10.07 -0.64
N GLU A 563 39.87 10.34 -1.86
CA GLU A 563 38.98 10.64 -2.99
C GLU A 563 37.94 9.52 -3.25
N SER A 564 38.09 8.37 -2.57
CA SER A 564 37.29 7.18 -2.71
C SER A 564 36.07 7.10 -1.76
N LEU A 565 35.99 7.91 -0.69
CA LEU A 565 34.88 7.86 0.28
C LEU A 565 33.77 8.85 -0.11
N THR A 566 32.70 8.35 -0.68
CA THR A 566 31.50 9.15 -0.96
C THR A 566 30.74 9.37 0.33
N VAL A 567 30.35 10.63 0.61
CA VAL A 567 29.51 11.00 1.74
C VAL A 567 28.20 11.55 1.22
N ASN A 568 27.15 10.78 1.40
CA ASN A 568 25.79 11.21 1.08
C ASN A 568 25.21 12.07 2.20
N ILE A 569 24.47 13.11 1.82
CA ILE A 569 23.63 13.88 2.74
C ILE A 569 22.19 13.64 2.34
N VAL A 570 21.40 13.14 3.27
CA VAL A 570 20.01 12.79 3.03
C VAL A 570 19.13 13.48 4.07
N GLU A 571 17.98 13.98 3.66
CA GLU A 571 16.97 14.44 4.60
C GLU A 571 16.35 13.22 5.32
N SER A 572 16.18 13.32 6.64
CA SER A 572 15.62 12.22 7.42
C SER A 572 14.17 11.95 7.08
N SER A 573 13.74 10.70 7.22
CA SER A 573 12.32 10.33 7.18
C SER A 573 11.51 11.13 8.21
N ALA A 574 10.22 11.31 7.95
CA ALA A 574 9.29 11.93 8.90
C ALA A 574 9.29 11.22 10.27
N ALA A 575 9.39 9.89 10.25
CA ALA A 575 9.48 9.08 11.48
C ALA A 575 10.73 9.38 12.31
N ILE A 576 11.88 9.58 11.66
CA ILE A 576 13.12 10.00 12.34
C ILE A 576 13.00 11.45 12.83
N ALA A 577 12.45 12.36 12.01
CA ALA A 577 12.26 13.76 12.39
C ALA A 577 11.38 13.92 13.64
N ILE A 578 10.30 13.14 13.76
CA ILE A 578 9.44 13.10 14.96
C ILE A 578 10.24 12.64 16.19
N SER A 579 11.10 11.65 16.02
CA SER A 579 11.84 11.07 17.14
C SER A 579 13.05 11.91 17.56
N ALA A 580 13.86 12.38 16.60
CA ALA A 580 15.10 13.10 16.84
C ALA A 580 14.90 14.60 17.08
N GLY A 581 13.75 15.13 16.69
CA GLY A 581 13.44 16.57 16.74
C GLY A 581 13.98 17.34 15.53
N VAL A 582 13.24 18.38 15.17
CA VAL A 582 13.59 19.30 14.09
C VAL A 582 14.92 20.01 14.41
N GLY A 583 15.80 20.13 13.42
CA GLY A 583 17.13 20.73 13.57
C GLY A 583 18.24 19.74 13.93
N SER A 584 17.92 18.48 14.16
CA SER A 584 18.91 17.41 14.44
C SER A 584 19.76 17.07 13.21
N VAL A 585 21.01 16.66 13.47
CA VAL A 585 21.94 16.14 12.45
C VAL A 585 22.60 14.87 12.97
N ALA A 586 22.72 13.85 12.13
CA ALA A 586 23.41 12.61 12.49
C ALA A 586 24.49 12.28 11.47
N VAL A 587 25.53 11.56 11.95
CA VAL A 587 26.61 11.00 11.14
C VAL A 587 26.70 9.51 11.45
N ALA A 588 26.73 8.66 10.42
CA ALA A 588 26.90 7.23 10.51
C ALA A 588 28.00 6.73 9.58
N GLY A 589 28.59 5.58 9.95
CA GLY A 589 29.57 4.91 9.14
C GLY A 589 29.85 3.49 9.61
#